data_d2bbfec023a3cf81276da0e77cd84ed4
#
_entry.id   d2bbfec023a3cf81276da0e77cd84ed4
#
_cell.length_a   1.000
_cell.length_b   1.000
_cell.length_c   1.000
_cell.angle_alpha   90.00
_cell.angle_beta   90.00
_cell.angle_gamma   90.00
#
_symmetry.space_group_name_H-M   'P 1'
#
loop_
_entity.id
_entity.type
_entity.pdbx_description
1 polymer ?
#
loop_
_entity_poly.entity_id
_entity_poly.type
_entity_poly.pdbx_seq_one_letter_code
_entity_poly.pdbx_strand_id
1 'polypeptide(L)'
;PHWKSVKGSKCKSVLVVGSGPAGLFGALKLLEGGIKPIIIERGSDTKTRKVDIAKISTRGLLDSDSNYCFGEGGAGTFSDGKLFTRSNKRGNVGQVLRIFNHFGADASILTDAHPHIGTDKLPYIINAMRAKIIELGGEFHFNTRCTGFITSGKNSVDGIKTVNTKSGEEKDFFADAVLLATGHSAGDIYELLAKTAPQALEAKTFAAGVRIEHPRATIDTIQFHGRKMPNAAEYSLTSQQTGSSKTGNAASYGKEDERGVYTFCMCPGGFVVPSATESGTIVVNGMSAAKRNSNWSNSAVVVETRPEDIPEKFKEMAKKNGCPALAGLYFRSSIEREAFLQANTGSDGYPISGGNSMEGQKAPAQLLEDFLSHKKTPQEKLPKTSYFPGITSSRLDQWLPAQIARRMEKAFKEFNKKMKGFICGEALLIAPETRTSTPVRILRDRESYECCALKKLYPAGEGSGYSGGIVSSAMDGINACAKIMERL
;
A
#
# COMPACT_ATOMS: atom_id res chain seq x y z
N PRO A 1 11.74 -22.69 13.65
CA PRO A 1 11.63 -23.07 12.23
C PRO A 1 12.82 -23.94 11.82
N HIS A 2 12.58 -25.01 11.04
CA HIS A 2 13.62 -25.90 10.53
C HIS A 2 13.78 -25.64 9.03
N TRP A 3 14.62 -24.67 8.68
CA TRP A 3 14.93 -24.39 7.28
C TRP A 3 16.07 -25.28 6.78
N LYS A 4 15.92 -25.81 5.57
CA LYS A 4 16.89 -26.70 4.94
C LYS A 4 17.84 -25.91 4.03
N SER A 5 19.11 -26.29 3.99
CA SER A 5 20.03 -25.76 2.99
C SER A 5 19.74 -26.41 1.62
N VAL A 6 19.69 -25.59 0.60
CA VAL A 6 19.49 -26.00 -0.81
C VAL A 6 20.75 -25.78 -1.65
N LYS A 7 21.90 -25.48 -1.01
CA LYS A 7 23.20 -25.31 -1.67
C LYS A 7 23.66 -26.61 -2.31
N GLY A 8 24.10 -26.52 -3.58
CA GLY A 8 24.71 -27.64 -4.28
C GLY A 8 23.78 -28.82 -4.60
N SER A 9 22.49 -28.73 -4.30
CA SER A 9 21.51 -29.76 -4.60
C SER A 9 20.78 -29.49 -5.92
N LYS A 10 20.50 -30.55 -6.68
CA LYS A 10 19.46 -30.49 -7.74
C LYS A 10 18.11 -30.47 -7.06
N CYS A 11 17.62 -29.30 -6.67
CA CYS A 11 16.32 -29.13 -6.04
C CYS A 11 15.36 -28.38 -6.99
N LYS A 12 14.08 -28.54 -6.72
CA LYS A 12 13.04 -27.71 -7.33
C LYS A 12 13.26 -26.24 -6.96
N SER A 13 12.83 -25.34 -7.83
CA SER A 13 12.95 -23.90 -7.62
C SER A 13 11.63 -23.18 -7.82
N VAL A 14 11.47 -22.05 -7.14
CA VAL A 14 10.31 -21.17 -7.26
C VAL A 14 10.79 -19.73 -7.43
N LEU A 15 10.31 -19.07 -8.48
CA LEU A 15 10.46 -17.63 -8.63
C LEU A 15 9.51 -16.93 -7.66
N VAL A 16 10.05 -16.03 -6.85
CA VAL A 16 9.30 -15.19 -5.92
C VAL A 16 9.38 -13.75 -6.42
N VAL A 17 8.31 -13.28 -7.04
CA VAL A 17 8.27 -11.92 -7.62
C VAL A 17 7.76 -10.94 -6.57
N GLY A 18 8.69 -10.18 -5.99
CA GLY A 18 8.49 -9.24 -4.90
C GLY A 18 9.05 -9.75 -3.57
N SER A 19 9.85 -8.92 -2.90
CA SER A 19 10.47 -9.20 -1.60
C SER A 19 9.73 -8.56 -0.42
N GLY A 20 8.43 -8.31 -0.56
CA GLY A 20 7.55 -7.89 0.53
C GLY A 20 7.24 -9.03 1.51
N PRO A 21 6.35 -8.81 2.51
CA PRO A 21 6.04 -9.83 3.53
C PRO A 21 5.61 -11.17 2.92
N ALA A 22 4.76 -11.17 1.89
CA ALA A 22 4.33 -12.42 1.24
C ALA A 22 5.52 -13.16 0.59
N GLY A 23 6.41 -12.44 -0.09
CA GLY A 23 7.57 -13.03 -0.75
C GLY A 23 8.61 -13.56 0.23
N LEU A 24 8.98 -12.78 1.25
CA LEU A 24 9.99 -13.18 2.24
C LEU A 24 9.55 -14.38 3.09
N PHE A 25 8.32 -14.34 3.60
CA PHE A 25 7.77 -15.45 4.39
C PHE A 25 7.48 -16.68 3.52
N GLY A 26 7.07 -16.47 2.26
CA GLY A 26 6.95 -17.53 1.27
C GLY A 26 8.29 -18.19 0.98
N ALA A 27 9.37 -17.42 0.79
CA ALA A 27 10.71 -17.93 0.57
C ALA A 27 11.23 -18.77 1.75
N LEU A 28 11.01 -18.30 2.99
CA LEU A 28 11.34 -19.10 4.18
C LEU A 28 10.54 -20.42 4.22
N LYS A 29 9.26 -20.37 3.82
CA LYS A 29 8.42 -21.59 3.75
C LYS A 29 8.92 -22.59 2.71
N LEU A 30 9.35 -22.12 1.54
CA LEU A 30 9.96 -22.97 0.51
C LEU A 30 11.22 -23.67 1.02
N LEU A 31 12.07 -22.96 1.77
CA LEU A 31 13.27 -23.52 2.39
C LEU A 31 12.95 -24.61 3.44
N GLU A 32 11.82 -24.54 4.14
CA GLU A 32 11.36 -25.65 5.00
C GLU A 32 11.16 -26.95 4.20
N GLY A 33 10.65 -26.81 2.96
CA GLY A 33 10.46 -27.93 2.02
C GLY A 33 11.72 -28.36 1.27
N GLY A 34 12.83 -27.63 1.37
CA GLY A 34 14.04 -27.90 0.58
C GLY A 34 13.90 -27.44 -0.88
N ILE A 35 13.06 -26.46 -1.15
CA ILE A 35 12.85 -25.83 -2.47
C ILE A 35 13.60 -24.50 -2.51
N LYS A 36 14.32 -24.24 -3.59
CA LYS A 36 15.13 -23.05 -3.78
C LYS A 36 14.26 -21.83 -4.14
N PRO A 37 14.19 -20.79 -3.29
CA PRO A 37 13.56 -19.53 -3.67
C PRO A 37 14.54 -18.68 -4.50
N ILE A 38 14.05 -18.11 -5.61
CA ILE A 38 14.73 -17.13 -6.44
C ILE A 38 13.89 -15.85 -6.37
N ILE A 39 14.34 -14.87 -5.57
CA ILE A 39 13.59 -13.66 -5.29
C ILE A 39 13.98 -12.58 -6.30
N ILE A 40 12.95 -12.04 -6.97
CA ILE A 40 13.07 -10.97 -7.96
C ILE A 40 12.44 -9.72 -7.35
N GLU A 41 13.22 -8.68 -7.09
CA GLU A 41 12.76 -7.42 -6.52
C GLU A 41 13.07 -6.26 -7.47
N ARG A 42 12.03 -5.49 -7.81
CA ARG A 42 12.15 -4.36 -8.74
C ARG A 42 12.98 -3.20 -8.19
N GLY A 43 12.91 -3.00 -6.87
CA GLY A 43 13.62 -1.93 -6.20
C GLY A 43 14.95 -2.36 -5.60
N SER A 44 15.54 -1.44 -4.85
CA SER A 44 16.83 -1.63 -4.21
C SER A 44 16.71 -2.37 -2.88
N ASP A 45 17.86 -2.82 -2.35
CA ASP A 45 17.98 -3.30 -0.97
C ASP A 45 17.65 -2.18 0.04
N THR A 46 17.39 -2.55 1.30
CA THR A 46 16.93 -1.59 2.33
C THR A 46 17.88 -0.41 2.53
N LYS A 47 19.20 -0.57 2.37
CA LYS A 47 20.19 0.49 2.55
C LYS A 47 20.11 1.51 1.42
N THR A 48 20.14 1.06 0.18
CA THR A 48 20.02 1.89 -1.01
C THR A 48 18.66 2.54 -1.11
N ARG A 49 17.59 1.77 -0.85
CA ARG A 49 16.21 2.24 -0.82
C ARG A 49 15.99 3.39 0.17
N LYS A 50 16.66 3.37 1.34
CA LYS A 50 16.60 4.47 2.30
C LYS A 50 17.11 5.79 1.68
N VAL A 51 18.15 5.73 0.84
CA VAL A 51 18.67 6.89 0.12
C VAL A 51 17.68 7.35 -0.95
N ASP A 52 17.05 6.43 -1.69
CA ASP A 52 16.08 6.75 -2.72
C ASP A 52 14.83 7.43 -2.09
N ILE A 53 14.34 6.92 -0.97
CA ILE A 53 13.25 7.53 -0.19
C ILE A 53 13.64 8.94 0.30
N ALA A 54 14.88 9.13 0.77
CA ALA A 54 15.34 10.45 1.20
C ALA A 54 15.34 11.48 0.06
N LYS A 55 15.68 11.07 -1.18
CA LYS A 55 15.61 11.94 -2.36
C LYS A 55 14.19 12.40 -2.68
N ILE A 56 13.18 11.53 -2.49
CA ILE A 56 11.78 11.91 -2.67
C ILE A 56 11.43 13.03 -1.69
N SER A 57 11.76 12.84 -0.41
CA SER A 57 11.42 13.79 0.64
C SER A 57 12.18 15.12 0.52
N THR A 58 13.48 15.10 0.16
CA THR A 58 14.35 16.30 0.18
C THR A 58 14.43 17.04 -1.14
N ARG A 59 14.22 16.34 -2.26
CA ARG A 59 14.42 16.88 -3.62
C ARG A 59 13.20 16.73 -4.52
N GLY A 60 12.14 16.03 -4.07
CA GLY A 60 10.99 15.69 -4.90
C GLY A 60 11.29 14.70 -6.03
N LEU A 61 12.46 14.03 -5.98
CA LEU A 61 12.91 13.08 -7.01
C LEU A 61 12.39 11.68 -6.70
N LEU A 62 11.46 11.20 -7.50
CA LEU A 62 10.85 9.88 -7.37
C LEU A 62 11.56 8.87 -8.29
N ASP A 63 12.10 7.81 -7.70
CA ASP A 63 12.45 6.59 -8.44
C ASP A 63 11.21 5.68 -8.48
N SER A 64 10.65 5.44 -9.67
CA SER A 64 9.43 4.65 -9.84
C SER A 64 9.60 3.17 -9.48
N ASP A 65 10.81 2.67 -9.40
CA ASP A 65 11.12 1.29 -9.05
C ASP A 65 11.67 1.12 -7.62
N SER A 66 12.16 2.22 -6.95
CA SER A 66 12.70 2.17 -5.59
C SER A 66 12.19 3.34 -4.75
N ASN A 67 11.16 3.09 -3.91
CA ASN A 67 10.42 4.13 -3.19
C ASN A 67 9.74 3.57 -1.93
N TYR A 68 8.74 4.25 -1.35
CA TYR A 68 7.99 3.75 -0.19
C TYR A 68 7.18 2.47 -0.45
N CYS A 69 6.81 2.17 -1.69
CA CYS A 69 6.04 0.97 -2.05
C CYS A 69 6.91 -0.18 -2.55
N PHE A 70 7.98 0.13 -3.27
CA PHE A 70 8.84 -0.83 -3.94
C PHE A 70 10.26 -0.85 -3.34
N GLY A 71 10.87 -2.02 -3.36
CA GLY A 71 12.16 -2.34 -2.76
C GLY A 71 12.04 -3.34 -1.63
N GLU A 72 13.17 -3.80 -1.15
CA GLU A 72 13.29 -4.86 -0.16
C GLU A 72 12.38 -4.67 1.06
N GLY A 73 11.63 -5.73 1.39
CA GLY A 73 10.63 -5.74 2.47
C GLY A 73 9.29 -5.12 2.10
N GLY A 74 9.13 -4.58 0.88
CA GLY A 74 7.88 -4.00 0.38
C GLY A 74 7.45 -2.73 1.10
N ALA A 75 6.18 -2.33 0.97
CA ALA A 75 5.62 -1.12 1.57
C ALA A 75 5.65 -1.13 3.11
N GLY A 76 5.72 -2.32 3.72
CA GLY A 76 5.78 -2.49 5.17
C GLY A 76 7.08 -1.99 5.82
N THR A 77 8.22 -2.05 5.12
CA THR A 77 9.55 -1.79 5.68
C THR A 77 9.70 -0.39 6.28
N PHE A 78 9.15 0.61 5.60
CA PHE A 78 9.20 2.01 6.04
C PHE A 78 7.82 2.52 6.48
N SER A 79 7.02 1.65 7.13
CA SER A 79 5.73 1.97 7.73
C SER A 79 5.80 1.96 9.27
N ASP A 80 4.69 2.17 9.97
CA ASP A 80 4.59 1.96 11.43
C ASP A 80 4.89 0.51 11.84
N GLY A 81 4.81 -0.43 10.90
CA GLY A 81 5.08 -1.83 11.18
C GLY A 81 4.03 -2.50 12.06
N LYS A 82 2.77 -2.13 11.93
CA LYS A 82 1.66 -2.77 12.66
C LYS A 82 1.55 -4.24 12.31
N LEU A 83 1.49 -5.08 13.33
CA LEU A 83 1.39 -6.53 13.21
C LEU A 83 0.00 -7.06 13.59
N PHE A 84 -0.92 -6.19 14.00
CA PHE A 84 -2.29 -6.59 14.28
C PHE A 84 -3.05 -6.91 12.99
N THR A 85 -3.80 -8.01 13.00
CA THR A 85 -4.70 -8.39 11.92
C THR A 85 -5.99 -8.98 12.47
N ARG A 86 -7.11 -8.68 11.80
CA ARG A 86 -8.41 -9.32 12.09
C ARG A 86 -8.57 -10.67 11.36
N SER A 87 -7.63 -11.04 10.50
CA SER A 87 -7.70 -12.23 9.63
C SER A 87 -7.19 -13.51 10.30
N ASN A 88 -7.50 -13.74 11.57
CA ASN A 88 -7.01 -14.90 12.34
C ASN A 88 -7.44 -16.27 11.78
N LYS A 89 -8.52 -16.31 10.98
CA LYS A 89 -9.03 -17.54 10.37
C LYS A 89 -8.22 -18.00 9.12
N ARG A 90 -7.32 -17.17 8.60
CA ARG A 90 -6.61 -17.44 7.33
C ARG A 90 -5.19 -17.97 7.51
N GLY A 91 -4.73 -18.20 8.73
CA GLY A 91 -3.40 -18.70 9.01
C GLY A 91 -2.98 -18.49 10.45
N ASN A 92 -1.75 -18.87 10.77
CA ASN A 92 -1.20 -18.81 12.13
C ASN A 92 -0.45 -17.51 12.35
N VAL A 93 -1.12 -16.49 12.92
CA VAL A 93 -0.53 -15.19 13.29
C VAL A 93 0.70 -15.40 14.21
N GLY A 94 0.59 -16.27 15.20
CA GLY A 94 1.69 -16.56 16.14
C GLY A 94 2.94 -17.11 15.45
N GLN A 95 2.81 -17.82 14.33
CA GLN A 95 3.96 -18.27 13.54
C GLN A 95 4.69 -17.07 12.93
N VAL A 96 3.96 -16.13 12.34
CA VAL A 96 4.54 -14.90 11.75
C VAL A 96 5.26 -14.08 12.81
N LEU A 97 4.62 -13.86 13.98
CA LEU A 97 5.23 -13.10 15.08
C LEU A 97 6.50 -13.78 15.62
N ARG A 98 6.50 -15.11 15.79
CA ARG A 98 7.70 -15.85 16.20
C ARG A 98 8.82 -15.77 15.18
N ILE A 99 8.52 -15.75 13.89
CA ILE A 99 9.54 -15.56 12.84
C ILE A 99 10.13 -14.14 12.94
N PHE A 100 9.32 -13.10 13.09
CA PHE A 100 9.83 -11.75 13.31
C PHE A 100 10.71 -11.66 14.57
N ASN A 101 10.28 -12.26 15.69
CA ASN A 101 11.06 -12.29 16.92
C ASN A 101 12.39 -13.04 16.72
N HIS A 102 12.39 -14.17 16.00
CA HIS A 102 13.61 -14.92 15.68
C HIS A 102 14.64 -14.06 14.91
N PHE A 103 14.17 -13.14 14.04
CA PHE A 103 15.03 -12.24 13.29
C PHE A 103 15.29 -10.88 13.97
N GLY A 104 14.96 -10.75 15.26
CA GLY A 104 15.37 -9.63 16.11
C GLY A 104 14.26 -8.62 16.43
N ALA A 105 12.99 -8.93 16.16
CA ALA A 105 11.90 -8.15 16.73
C ALA A 105 11.81 -8.38 18.24
N ASP A 106 11.41 -7.34 18.98
CA ASP A 106 11.24 -7.41 20.42
C ASP A 106 10.23 -8.49 20.82
N ALA A 107 10.49 -9.20 21.93
CA ALA A 107 9.61 -10.27 22.39
C ALA A 107 8.21 -9.78 22.81
N SER A 108 8.04 -8.50 23.11
CA SER A 108 6.74 -7.90 23.43
C SER A 108 5.72 -8.09 22.31
N ILE A 109 6.15 -8.18 21.04
CA ILE A 109 5.22 -8.44 19.92
C ILE A 109 4.44 -9.74 20.06
N LEU A 110 4.91 -10.69 20.87
CA LEU A 110 4.26 -11.99 21.10
C LEU A 110 3.10 -11.89 22.09
N THR A 111 3.07 -10.85 22.92
CA THR A 111 2.12 -10.68 24.03
C THR A 111 1.26 -9.43 23.93
N ASP A 112 1.72 -8.42 23.18
CA ASP A 112 0.97 -7.17 23.00
C ASP A 112 -0.32 -7.38 22.23
N ALA A 113 -1.39 -6.71 22.63
CA ALA A 113 -2.68 -6.75 21.93
C ALA A 113 -2.63 -6.06 20.54
N HIS A 114 -1.81 -5.02 20.42
CA HIS A 114 -1.59 -4.25 19.20
C HIS A 114 -0.10 -4.13 18.86
N PRO A 115 0.57 -5.25 18.53
CA PRO A 115 2.01 -5.25 18.34
C PRO A 115 2.42 -4.43 17.12
N HIS A 116 3.56 -3.74 17.23
CA HIS A 116 4.19 -3.01 16.13
C HIS A 116 5.72 -3.06 16.28
N ILE A 117 6.44 -2.83 15.18
CA ILE A 117 7.91 -2.87 15.18
C ILE A 117 8.50 -1.47 15.01
N GLY A 118 7.96 -0.66 14.11
CA GLY A 118 8.44 0.67 13.79
C GLY A 118 9.39 0.69 12.58
N THR A 119 9.35 1.81 11.85
CA THR A 119 10.11 2.03 10.61
C THR A 119 11.65 2.03 10.81
N ASP A 120 12.09 2.30 12.02
CA ASP A 120 13.51 2.32 12.40
C ASP A 120 14.11 0.93 12.65
N LYS A 121 13.28 -0.06 13.01
CA LYS A 121 13.73 -1.43 13.34
C LYS A 121 13.49 -2.45 12.22
N LEU A 122 12.40 -2.29 11.46
CA LEU A 122 12.04 -3.23 10.38
C LEU A 122 13.16 -3.52 9.38
N PRO A 123 13.94 -2.54 8.88
CA PRO A 123 15.01 -2.80 7.92
C PRO A 123 16.06 -3.80 8.44
N TYR A 124 16.40 -3.79 9.73
CA TYR A 124 17.36 -4.74 10.32
C TYR A 124 16.83 -6.17 10.31
N ILE A 125 15.55 -6.33 10.63
CA ILE A 125 14.89 -7.64 10.63
C ILE A 125 14.81 -8.20 9.21
N ILE A 126 14.43 -7.37 8.24
CA ILE A 126 14.36 -7.74 6.83
C ILE A 126 15.73 -8.17 6.30
N ASN A 127 16.80 -7.43 6.65
CA ASN A 127 18.18 -7.79 6.30
C ASN A 127 18.59 -9.15 6.90
N ALA A 128 18.21 -9.43 8.14
CA ALA A 128 18.50 -10.70 8.79
C ALA A 128 17.75 -11.86 8.09
N MET A 129 16.49 -11.64 7.67
CA MET A 129 15.73 -12.63 6.87
C MET A 129 16.41 -12.91 5.54
N ARG A 130 16.82 -11.86 4.79
CA ARG A 130 17.56 -12.01 3.54
C ARG A 130 18.84 -12.79 3.73
N ALA A 131 19.66 -12.38 4.72
CA ALA A 131 20.92 -13.03 5.02
C ALA A 131 20.74 -14.54 5.26
N LYS A 132 19.69 -14.92 5.99
CA LYS A 132 19.36 -16.33 6.26
C LYS A 132 18.94 -17.07 4.99
N ILE A 133 18.12 -16.47 4.15
CA ILE A 133 17.68 -17.08 2.87
C ILE A 133 18.90 -17.32 1.96
N ILE A 134 19.81 -16.35 1.84
CA ILE A 134 21.06 -16.48 1.05
C ILE A 134 21.99 -17.53 1.66
N GLU A 135 22.16 -17.51 2.99
CA GLU A 135 22.95 -18.52 3.71
C GLU A 135 22.50 -19.96 3.38
N LEU A 136 21.22 -20.15 3.21
CA LEU A 136 20.63 -21.47 2.90
C LEU A 136 20.59 -21.80 1.39
N GLY A 137 21.04 -20.89 0.52
CA GLY A 137 21.15 -21.11 -0.93
C GLY A 137 20.03 -20.52 -1.77
N GLY A 138 19.17 -19.68 -1.20
CA GLY A 138 18.25 -18.85 -1.96
C GLY A 138 18.96 -17.72 -2.69
N GLU A 139 18.33 -17.15 -3.70
CA GLU A 139 18.88 -16.06 -4.51
C GLU A 139 18.05 -14.79 -4.38
N PHE A 140 18.70 -13.61 -4.45
CA PHE A 140 18.07 -12.29 -4.53
C PHE A 140 18.61 -11.53 -5.75
N HIS A 141 17.70 -11.03 -6.57
CA HIS A 141 17.96 -10.17 -7.71
C HIS A 141 17.23 -8.84 -7.49
N PHE A 142 17.98 -7.85 -7.01
CA PHE A 142 17.49 -6.47 -6.83
C PHE A 142 17.56 -5.68 -8.14
N ASN A 143 16.84 -4.54 -8.17
CA ASN A 143 16.70 -3.69 -9.35
C ASN A 143 16.26 -4.51 -10.58
N THR A 144 15.44 -5.52 -10.37
CA THR A 144 15.02 -6.47 -11.41
C THR A 144 13.48 -6.50 -11.45
N ARG A 145 12.90 -5.86 -12.47
CA ARG A 145 11.45 -5.74 -12.64
C ARG A 145 10.93 -6.82 -13.58
N CYS A 146 9.88 -7.53 -13.15
CA CYS A 146 9.14 -8.46 -13.99
C CYS A 146 8.36 -7.67 -15.06
N THR A 147 8.56 -8.02 -16.33
CA THR A 147 7.95 -7.36 -17.49
C THR A 147 7.08 -8.29 -18.32
N GLY A 148 7.12 -9.60 -18.05
CA GLY A 148 6.35 -10.59 -18.80
C GLY A 148 6.34 -11.96 -18.15
N PHE A 149 5.41 -12.80 -18.58
CA PHE A 149 5.40 -14.23 -18.27
C PHE A 149 5.90 -15.03 -19.46
N ILE A 150 6.73 -16.03 -19.20
CA ILE A 150 7.16 -17.01 -20.19
C ILE A 150 6.25 -18.24 -20.03
N THR A 151 5.50 -18.55 -21.07
CA THR A 151 4.49 -19.61 -21.01
C THR A 151 4.80 -20.73 -21.99
N SER A 152 4.58 -21.98 -21.57
CA SER A 152 4.51 -23.14 -22.45
C SER A 152 3.07 -23.59 -22.60
N GLY A 153 2.75 -24.13 -23.81
CA GLY A 153 1.38 -24.50 -24.12
C GLY A 153 0.42 -23.31 -23.99
N LYS A 154 -0.85 -23.59 -23.67
CA LYS A 154 -1.87 -22.54 -23.67
C LYS A 154 -1.85 -21.65 -22.40
N ASN A 155 -1.41 -22.11 -21.23
CA ASN A 155 -1.60 -21.34 -19.97
C ASN A 155 -0.63 -21.73 -18.85
N SER A 156 0.50 -22.37 -19.09
CA SER A 156 1.47 -22.76 -18.04
C SER A 156 2.61 -21.74 -17.99
N VAL A 157 2.84 -21.14 -16.84
CA VAL A 157 3.94 -20.19 -16.61
C VAL A 157 5.19 -20.98 -16.19
N ASP A 158 6.21 -20.97 -17.02
CA ASP A 158 7.48 -21.66 -16.77
C ASP A 158 8.60 -20.68 -16.35
N GLY A 159 8.33 -19.40 -16.44
CA GLY A 159 9.29 -18.35 -16.08
C GLY A 159 8.74 -16.94 -16.24
N ILE A 160 9.62 -15.98 -16.05
CA ILE A 160 9.33 -14.55 -16.20
C ILE A 160 10.40 -13.85 -17.04
N LYS A 161 9.96 -12.84 -17.77
CA LYS A 161 10.84 -11.85 -18.40
C LYS A 161 11.11 -10.74 -17.41
N THR A 162 12.31 -10.23 -17.38
CA THR A 162 12.68 -9.13 -16.48
C THR A 162 13.54 -8.11 -17.19
N VAL A 163 13.58 -6.90 -16.61
CA VAL A 163 14.51 -5.84 -16.98
C VAL A 163 15.21 -5.34 -15.72
N ASN A 164 16.51 -5.15 -15.79
CA ASN A 164 17.26 -4.45 -14.76
C ASN A 164 16.90 -2.96 -14.81
N THR A 165 16.36 -2.41 -13.72
CA THR A 165 15.84 -1.03 -13.67
C THR A 165 16.93 0.04 -13.68
N LYS A 166 18.20 -0.33 -13.53
CA LYS A 166 19.35 0.58 -13.56
C LYS A 166 20.14 0.49 -14.88
N SER A 167 20.38 -0.72 -15.37
CA SER A 167 21.16 -0.93 -16.60
C SER A 167 20.30 -1.06 -17.87
N GLY A 168 19.01 -1.39 -17.73
CA GLY A 168 18.13 -1.71 -18.85
C GLY A 168 18.36 -3.12 -19.41
N GLU A 169 19.24 -3.92 -18.84
CA GLU A 169 19.52 -5.29 -19.27
C GLU A 169 18.30 -6.18 -19.09
N GLU A 170 17.92 -6.90 -20.13
CA GLU A 170 16.86 -7.90 -20.12
C GLU A 170 17.39 -9.27 -19.73
N LYS A 171 16.64 -10.00 -18.92
CA LYS A 171 16.98 -11.36 -18.50
C LYS A 171 15.74 -12.19 -18.25
N ASP A 172 15.78 -13.43 -18.71
CA ASP A 172 14.74 -14.42 -18.47
C ASP A 172 15.12 -15.30 -17.27
N PHE A 173 14.13 -15.58 -16.42
CA PHE A 173 14.27 -16.51 -15.31
C PHE A 173 13.25 -17.64 -15.43
N PHE A 174 13.69 -18.87 -15.20
CA PHE A 174 12.87 -20.08 -15.26
C PHE A 174 12.83 -20.77 -13.90
N ALA A 175 11.69 -21.38 -13.57
CA ALA A 175 11.51 -22.19 -12.37
C ALA A 175 10.30 -23.12 -12.50
N ASP A 176 10.13 -24.02 -11.52
CA ASP A 176 9.02 -24.98 -11.50
C ASP A 176 7.67 -24.31 -11.18
N ALA A 177 7.67 -23.16 -10.50
CA ALA A 177 6.48 -22.35 -10.20
C ALA A 177 6.86 -20.88 -9.94
N VAL A 178 5.85 -20.00 -9.97
CA VAL A 178 5.99 -18.55 -9.73
C VAL A 178 5.04 -18.10 -8.62
N LEU A 179 5.57 -17.59 -7.51
CA LEU A 179 4.84 -16.86 -6.48
C LEU A 179 4.81 -15.39 -6.88
N LEU A 180 3.62 -14.84 -7.18
CA LEU A 180 3.43 -13.44 -7.56
C LEU A 180 3.05 -12.62 -6.31
N ALA A 181 4.03 -11.94 -5.70
CA ALA A 181 3.91 -11.24 -4.43
C ALA A 181 4.25 -9.73 -4.53
N THR A 182 3.83 -9.07 -5.61
CA THR A 182 4.26 -7.75 -6.06
C THR A 182 3.66 -6.56 -5.30
N GLY A 183 2.72 -6.81 -4.38
CA GLY A 183 2.02 -5.76 -3.64
C GLY A 183 0.96 -5.02 -4.49
N HIS A 184 0.15 -4.20 -3.82
CA HIS A 184 -1.01 -3.55 -4.44
C HIS A 184 -0.68 -2.29 -5.27
N SER A 185 0.54 -1.81 -5.19
CA SER A 185 0.98 -0.61 -5.93
C SER A 185 1.55 -0.91 -7.32
N ALA A 186 1.80 -2.19 -7.65
CA ALA A 186 2.33 -2.63 -8.93
C ALA A 186 1.23 -2.63 -10.02
N GLY A 187 0.83 -1.43 -10.48
CA GLY A 187 -0.18 -1.26 -11.51
C GLY A 187 0.19 -1.95 -12.83
N ASP A 188 1.47 -1.90 -13.19
CA ASP A 188 2.06 -2.56 -14.35
C ASP A 188 1.83 -4.09 -14.38
N ILE A 189 1.80 -4.74 -13.23
CA ILE A 189 1.51 -6.19 -13.14
C ILE A 189 0.03 -6.48 -13.44
N TYR A 190 -0.90 -5.62 -13.00
CA TYR A 190 -2.30 -5.77 -13.38
C TYR A 190 -2.51 -5.54 -14.88
N GLU A 191 -1.81 -4.55 -15.47
CA GLU A 191 -1.85 -4.33 -16.91
C GLU A 191 -1.20 -5.49 -17.71
N LEU A 192 -0.12 -6.07 -17.19
CA LEU A 192 0.49 -7.26 -17.76
C LEU A 192 -0.50 -8.44 -17.77
N LEU A 193 -1.15 -8.69 -16.64
CA LEU A 193 -2.17 -9.75 -16.53
C LEU A 193 -3.39 -9.45 -17.43
N ALA A 194 -3.81 -8.18 -17.55
CA ALA A 194 -4.90 -7.80 -18.44
C ALA A 194 -4.60 -8.11 -19.90
N LYS A 195 -3.34 -8.00 -20.33
CA LYS A 195 -2.90 -8.36 -21.69
C LYS A 195 -2.73 -9.86 -21.90
N THR A 196 -2.28 -10.58 -20.85
CA THR A 196 -1.92 -12.01 -20.95
C THR A 196 -3.10 -12.93 -20.65
N ALA A 197 -3.88 -12.61 -19.61
CA ALA A 197 -4.98 -13.41 -19.10
C ALA A 197 -6.03 -12.50 -18.42
N PRO A 198 -6.79 -11.67 -19.16
CA PRO A 198 -7.75 -10.72 -18.58
C PRO A 198 -8.81 -11.38 -17.70
N GLN A 199 -9.16 -12.63 -17.96
CA GLN A 199 -10.08 -13.43 -17.16
C GLN A 199 -9.53 -13.79 -15.75
N ALA A 200 -8.24 -13.56 -15.50
CA ALA A 200 -7.64 -13.71 -14.17
C ALA A 200 -7.96 -12.52 -13.25
N LEU A 201 -8.53 -11.43 -13.76
CA LEU A 201 -8.74 -10.22 -13.01
C LEU A 201 -10.21 -9.97 -12.70
N GLU A 202 -10.48 -9.51 -11.49
CA GLU A 202 -11.79 -9.12 -11.00
C GLU A 202 -11.73 -7.72 -10.39
N ALA A 203 -12.72 -6.87 -10.68
CA ALA A 203 -12.88 -5.59 -10.02
C ALA A 203 -13.21 -5.80 -8.54
N LYS A 204 -12.56 -5.03 -7.67
CA LYS A 204 -12.69 -5.16 -6.22
C LYS A 204 -12.98 -3.80 -5.58
N THR A 205 -13.81 -3.79 -4.54
CA THR A 205 -13.97 -2.65 -3.65
C THR A 205 -12.61 -2.25 -3.06
N PHE A 206 -12.34 -0.96 -3.08
CA PHE A 206 -11.16 -0.34 -2.46
C PHE A 206 -11.60 0.89 -1.65
N ALA A 207 -10.66 1.70 -1.18
CA ALA A 207 -10.99 2.95 -0.51
C ALA A 207 -10.05 4.06 -0.94
N ALA A 208 -10.59 5.29 -1.02
CA ALA A 208 -9.84 6.48 -1.37
C ALA A 208 -10.33 7.67 -0.54
N GLY A 209 -9.42 8.60 -0.26
CA GLY A 209 -9.71 9.78 0.53
C GLY A 209 -8.49 10.65 0.76
N VAL A 210 -8.30 11.06 2.00
CA VAL A 210 -7.24 11.97 2.42
C VAL A 210 -6.53 11.43 3.67
N ARG A 211 -5.38 12.00 3.99
CA ARG A 211 -4.77 11.84 5.30
C ARG A 211 -5.03 13.07 6.15
N ILE A 212 -5.54 12.88 7.35
CA ILE A 212 -5.71 13.94 8.33
C ILE A 212 -4.53 13.93 9.30
N GLU A 213 -3.96 15.08 9.55
CA GLU A 213 -2.89 15.29 10.53
C GLU A 213 -3.34 16.26 11.61
N HIS A 214 -3.03 15.95 12.86
CA HIS A 214 -3.24 16.79 14.03
C HIS A 214 -1.94 16.94 14.82
N PRO A 215 -1.77 18.01 15.62
CA PRO A 215 -0.79 18.00 16.68
C PRO A 215 -1.04 16.79 17.61
N ARG A 216 0.02 16.04 17.96
CA ARG A 216 -0.10 14.87 18.85
C ARG A 216 -0.76 15.26 20.18
N ALA A 217 -0.37 16.40 20.74
CA ALA A 217 -0.92 16.89 22.02
C ALA A 217 -2.44 17.03 21.98
N THR A 218 -3.02 17.44 20.86
CA THR A 218 -4.48 17.52 20.67
C THR A 218 -5.12 16.15 20.77
N ILE A 219 -4.58 15.15 20.06
CA ILE A 219 -5.11 13.79 20.06
C ILE A 219 -4.91 13.13 21.44
N ASP A 220 -3.72 13.29 22.04
CA ASP A 220 -3.43 12.78 23.39
C ASP A 220 -4.41 13.37 24.43
N THR A 221 -4.67 14.70 24.37
CA THR A 221 -5.60 15.38 25.29
C THR A 221 -7.02 14.82 25.16
N ILE A 222 -7.49 14.63 23.93
CA ILE A 222 -8.84 14.13 23.67
C ILE A 222 -8.97 12.68 24.17
N GLN A 223 -8.06 11.80 23.80
CA GLN A 223 -8.15 10.36 24.07
C GLN A 223 -7.83 10.02 25.53
N PHE A 224 -6.90 10.73 26.14
CA PHE A 224 -6.54 10.51 27.56
C PHE A 224 -7.29 11.41 28.53
N HIS A 225 -8.26 12.21 28.02
CA HIS A 225 -9.08 13.11 28.85
C HIS A 225 -8.20 14.05 29.73
N GLY A 226 -7.14 14.59 29.11
CA GLY A 226 -6.19 15.48 29.77
C GLY A 226 -5.16 14.80 30.68
N ARG A 227 -5.19 13.48 30.82
CA ARG A 227 -4.18 12.74 31.60
C ARG A 227 -2.88 12.61 30.80
N LYS A 228 -1.74 12.77 31.45
CA LYS A 228 -0.42 12.50 30.84
C LYS A 228 -0.18 10.99 30.79
N MET A 229 -0.02 10.45 29.58
CA MET A 229 0.33 9.05 29.36
C MET A 229 1.69 8.95 28.64
N PRO A 230 2.45 7.86 28.84
CA PRO A 230 3.78 7.71 28.25
C PRO A 230 3.73 7.51 26.74
N ASN A 231 2.66 6.92 26.22
CA ASN A 231 2.50 6.56 24.82
C ASN A 231 1.61 7.59 24.10
N ALA A 232 1.82 7.76 22.79
CA ALA A 232 0.93 8.54 21.95
C ALA A 232 -0.43 7.84 21.81
N ALA A 233 -1.50 8.62 21.81
CA ALA A 233 -2.87 8.12 21.74
C ALA A 233 -3.23 7.58 20.36
N GLU A 234 -3.97 6.47 20.33
CA GLU A 234 -4.55 5.89 19.12
C GLU A 234 -6.07 6.17 19.07
N TYR A 235 -6.61 6.21 17.85
CA TYR A 235 -8.05 6.24 17.64
C TYR A 235 -8.47 5.45 16.39
N SER A 236 -9.73 5.01 16.39
CA SER A 236 -10.37 4.37 15.23
C SER A 236 -11.80 4.87 15.14
N LEU A 237 -12.16 5.49 14.02
CA LEU A 237 -13.45 6.10 13.78
C LEU A 237 -14.07 5.52 12.51
N THR A 238 -15.37 5.24 12.57
CA THR A 238 -16.12 4.72 11.42
C THR A 238 -17.48 5.40 11.34
N SER A 239 -17.99 5.56 10.14
CA SER A 239 -19.30 6.12 9.84
C SER A 239 -19.86 5.49 8.57
N GLN A 240 -21.20 5.35 8.48
CA GLN A 240 -21.88 4.96 7.24
C GLN A 240 -22.50 6.21 6.63
N GLN A 241 -22.24 6.48 5.37
CA GLN A 241 -22.67 7.72 4.72
C GLN A 241 -23.28 7.48 3.36
N THR A 242 -24.39 8.20 3.10
CA THR A 242 -25.01 8.26 1.78
C THR A 242 -24.37 9.35 0.91
N GLY A 243 -24.25 9.11 -0.41
CA GLY A 243 -23.66 10.06 -1.36
C GLY A 243 -24.57 11.19 -1.81
N SER A 244 -25.88 11.09 -1.58
CA SER A 244 -26.89 12.03 -2.08
C SER A 244 -26.89 13.37 -1.35
N SER A 245 -27.07 14.46 -2.09
CA SER A 245 -27.50 15.75 -1.56
C SER A 245 -29.01 15.72 -1.27
N LYS A 246 -29.48 16.43 -0.24
CA LYS A 246 -30.90 16.50 0.17
C LYS A 246 -31.87 17.13 -0.88
N THR A 247 -31.45 17.34 -2.12
CA THR A 247 -32.23 18.02 -3.18
C THR A 247 -32.97 17.06 -4.13
N GLY A 248 -33.22 15.83 -3.75
CA GLY A 248 -34.05 14.88 -4.50
C GLY A 248 -34.98 14.12 -3.55
N ASN A 249 -36.20 13.78 -4.00
CA ASN A 249 -37.24 13.10 -3.25
C ASN A 249 -36.66 11.94 -2.42
N ALA A 250 -36.81 12.03 -1.10
CA ALA A 250 -36.24 11.14 -0.08
C ALA A 250 -36.74 9.68 -0.12
N ALA A 251 -37.53 9.30 -1.11
CA ALA A 251 -38.27 8.02 -1.15
C ALA A 251 -37.55 6.84 -1.83
N SER A 252 -36.36 7.01 -2.39
CA SER A 252 -35.72 5.94 -3.19
C SER A 252 -34.25 5.58 -2.83
N TYR A 253 -33.72 6.06 -1.71
CA TYR A 253 -32.35 5.76 -1.31
C TYR A 253 -32.31 4.60 -0.34
N GLY A 254 -32.20 3.38 -0.87
CA GLY A 254 -31.98 2.17 -0.10
C GLY A 254 -30.55 2.06 0.45
N LYS A 255 -30.30 1.06 1.30
CA LYS A 255 -28.96 0.69 1.85
C LYS A 255 -27.87 0.57 0.77
N GLU A 256 -28.23 0.49 -0.49
CA GLU A 256 -27.31 0.36 -1.65
C GLU A 256 -26.42 1.57 -1.88
N ASP A 257 -26.85 2.80 -1.51
CA ASP A 257 -26.02 4.03 -1.62
C ASP A 257 -25.15 4.28 -0.38
N GLU A 258 -25.29 3.51 0.68
CA GLU A 258 -24.45 3.64 1.86
C GLU A 258 -23.03 3.12 1.60
N ARG A 259 -22.01 3.92 2.00
CA ARG A 259 -20.61 3.58 1.96
C ARG A 259 -19.95 3.84 3.31
N GLY A 260 -19.07 2.95 3.70
CA GLY A 260 -18.25 3.14 4.88
C GLY A 260 -17.27 4.30 4.68
N VAL A 261 -17.18 5.19 5.68
CA VAL A 261 -16.09 6.16 5.82
C VAL A 261 -15.39 5.83 7.13
N TYR A 262 -14.08 5.64 7.06
CA TYR A 262 -13.35 5.16 8.23
C TYR A 262 -11.92 5.69 8.28
N THR A 263 -11.39 5.76 9.50
CA THR A 263 -9.96 5.99 9.71
C THR A 263 -9.20 4.69 9.44
N PHE A 264 -8.07 4.81 8.75
CA PHE A 264 -7.23 3.68 8.42
C PHE A 264 -5.77 3.98 8.69
N CYS A 265 -5.02 2.97 9.14
CA CYS A 265 -3.58 3.08 9.41
C CYS A 265 -3.22 4.35 10.19
N MET A 266 -3.92 4.60 11.32
CA MET A 266 -3.60 5.72 12.23
C MET A 266 -2.17 5.54 12.74
N CYS A 267 -1.36 6.59 12.63
CA CYS A 267 0.05 6.65 13.02
C CYS A 267 0.23 7.63 14.18
N PRO A 268 0.11 7.15 15.42
CA PRO A 268 0.28 7.99 16.61
C PRO A 268 1.74 8.43 16.72
N GLY A 269 1.98 9.69 17.05
CA GLY A 269 3.33 10.25 17.10
C GLY A 269 4.15 9.97 15.85
N GLY A 270 3.52 10.05 14.66
CA GLY A 270 4.09 9.65 13.38
C GLY A 270 4.23 10.80 12.38
N PHE A 271 4.44 10.45 11.13
CA PHE A 271 4.70 11.38 10.03
C PHE A 271 3.83 11.01 8.82
N VAL A 272 3.43 12.03 8.06
CA VAL A 272 2.88 11.85 6.71
C VAL A 272 4.05 11.76 5.73
N VAL A 273 3.99 10.81 4.79
CA VAL A 273 5.07 10.53 3.85
C VAL A 273 4.58 10.46 2.41
N PRO A 274 5.43 10.81 1.41
CA PRO A 274 5.13 10.65 0.00
C PRO A 274 5.19 9.17 -0.38
N SER A 275 4.14 8.67 -1.04
CA SER A 275 4.02 7.23 -1.39
C SER A 275 3.67 7.01 -2.86
N ALA A 276 3.91 8.01 -3.70
CA ALA A 276 3.77 7.87 -5.15
C ALA A 276 4.76 6.84 -5.72
N THR A 277 4.37 6.21 -6.82
CA THR A 277 5.20 5.24 -7.57
C THR A 277 5.35 5.59 -9.04
N GLU A 278 4.69 6.65 -9.50
CA GLU A 278 4.73 7.10 -10.89
C GLU A 278 5.02 8.60 -10.92
N SER A 279 5.85 9.04 -11.87
CA SER A 279 6.09 10.46 -12.13
C SER A 279 4.78 11.18 -12.45
N GLY A 280 4.62 12.42 -11.97
CA GLY A 280 3.40 13.19 -12.17
C GLY A 280 2.20 12.70 -11.36
N THR A 281 2.44 12.01 -10.25
CA THR A 281 1.41 11.59 -9.30
C THR A 281 1.78 11.97 -7.87
N ILE A 282 0.78 12.22 -7.03
CA ILE A 282 0.91 12.36 -5.58
C ILE A 282 0.09 11.28 -4.90
N VAL A 283 0.69 10.65 -3.93
CA VAL A 283 0.05 9.75 -2.96
C VAL A 283 0.67 10.01 -1.61
N VAL A 284 -0.15 10.11 -0.58
CA VAL A 284 0.33 10.23 0.80
C VAL A 284 0.02 8.98 1.61
N ASN A 285 0.87 8.69 2.58
CA ASN A 285 0.69 7.62 3.55
C ASN A 285 1.24 8.06 4.91
N GLY A 286 1.18 7.22 5.93
CA GLY A 286 1.73 7.50 7.24
C GLY A 286 2.72 6.45 7.71
N MET A 287 3.66 6.88 8.55
CA MET A 287 4.59 6.00 9.24
C MET A 287 4.84 6.49 10.67
N SER A 288 5.32 5.60 11.54
CA SER A 288 5.83 5.95 12.87
C SER A 288 7.10 5.18 13.17
N ALA A 289 8.01 5.81 13.92
CA ALA A 289 9.10 5.12 14.57
C ALA A 289 8.58 4.29 15.76
N ALA A 290 9.38 3.32 16.23
CA ALA A 290 9.00 2.46 17.36
C ALA A 290 8.59 3.25 18.61
N LYS A 291 9.23 4.41 18.88
CA LYS A 291 8.92 5.26 20.04
C LYS A 291 7.65 6.11 19.88
N ARG A 292 7.13 6.29 18.66
CA ARG A 292 5.90 7.09 18.37
C ARG A 292 5.89 8.45 19.05
N ASN A 293 7.00 9.19 18.98
CA ASN A 293 7.24 10.41 19.78
C ASN A 293 7.37 11.70 18.96
N SER A 294 6.90 11.73 17.71
CA SER A 294 6.84 12.97 16.94
C SER A 294 5.76 13.92 17.49
N ASN A 295 5.80 15.18 17.03
CA ASN A 295 4.83 16.20 17.42
C ASN A 295 3.46 16.03 16.75
N TRP A 296 3.29 15.10 15.83
CA TRP A 296 2.07 14.90 15.05
C TRP A 296 1.50 13.51 15.25
N SER A 297 0.21 13.41 15.03
CA SER A 297 -0.52 12.16 14.87
C SER A 297 -1.36 12.25 13.59
N ASN A 298 -1.36 11.20 12.78
CA ASN A 298 -2.08 11.24 11.51
C ASN A 298 -2.82 9.93 11.23
N SER A 299 -3.85 10.00 10.39
CA SER A 299 -4.63 8.85 9.95
C SER A 299 -5.16 9.08 8.54
N ALA A 300 -5.25 8.04 7.73
CA ALA A 300 -6.11 8.11 6.57
C ALA A 300 -7.58 8.26 7.01
N VAL A 301 -8.36 9.03 6.25
CA VAL A 301 -9.82 9.05 6.27
C VAL A 301 -10.27 8.73 4.87
N VAL A 302 -10.80 7.54 4.68
CA VAL A 302 -11.09 7.00 3.36
C VAL A 302 -12.53 6.54 3.25
N VAL A 303 -13.04 6.63 2.03
CA VAL A 303 -14.40 6.26 1.65
C VAL A 303 -14.36 4.96 0.88
N GLU A 304 -15.15 3.98 1.29
CA GLU A 304 -15.41 2.76 0.52
C GLU A 304 -15.85 3.13 -0.89
N THR A 305 -15.18 2.57 -1.87
CA THR A 305 -15.42 2.79 -3.30
C THR A 305 -15.61 1.44 -3.97
N ARG A 306 -16.84 1.17 -4.41
CA ARG A 306 -17.22 -0.09 -5.06
C ARG A 306 -17.07 0.02 -6.58
N PRO A 307 -17.03 -1.11 -7.31
CA PRO A 307 -16.99 -1.07 -8.79
C PRO A 307 -18.09 -0.24 -9.43
N GLU A 308 -19.29 -0.24 -8.85
CA GLU A 308 -20.43 0.57 -9.34
C GLU A 308 -20.22 2.08 -9.16
N ASP A 309 -19.43 2.51 -8.19
CA ASP A 309 -19.13 3.93 -7.92
C ASP A 309 -18.12 4.53 -8.90
N ILE A 310 -17.46 3.70 -9.70
CA ILE A 310 -16.45 4.16 -10.66
C ILE A 310 -17.14 4.93 -11.79
N PRO A 311 -16.72 6.17 -12.09
CA PRO A 311 -17.29 6.96 -13.18
C PRO A 311 -17.22 6.24 -14.53
N GLU A 312 -18.27 6.37 -15.34
CA GLU A 312 -18.46 5.62 -16.58
C GLU A 312 -17.27 5.75 -17.55
N LYS A 313 -16.69 6.95 -17.66
CA LYS A 313 -15.50 7.19 -18.49
C LYS A 313 -14.34 6.23 -18.22
N PHE A 314 -14.15 5.78 -16.96
CA PHE A 314 -13.09 4.82 -16.62
C PHE A 314 -13.50 3.38 -16.91
N LYS A 315 -14.79 3.06 -16.80
CA LYS A 315 -15.32 1.75 -17.19
C LYS A 315 -15.21 1.55 -18.71
N GLU A 316 -15.55 2.58 -19.49
CA GLU A 316 -15.38 2.58 -20.94
C GLU A 316 -13.91 2.47 -21.35
N MET A 317 -13.01 3.22 -20.69
CA MET A 317 -11.57 3.14 -20.90
C MET A 317 -11.06 1.72 -20.64
N ALA A 318 -11.43 1.11 -19.50
CA ALA A 318 -11.02 -0.24 -19.15
C ALA A 318 -11.58 -1.30 -20.14
N LYS A 319 -12.83 -1.13 -20.57
CA LYS A 319 -13.44 -1.98 -21.60
C LYS A 319 -12.71 -1.86 -22.94
N LYS A 320 -12.39 -0.64 -23.37
CA LYS A 320 -11.63 -0.38 -24.60
C LYS A 320 -10.23 -1.01 -24.55
N ASN A 321 -9.60 -1.03 -23.39
CA ASN A 321 -8.30 -1.67 -23.15
C ASN A 321 -8.40 -3.20 -22.94
N GLY A 322 -9.58 -3.80 -23.14
CA GLY A 322 -9.79 -5.24 -23.09
C GLY A 322 -9.94 -5.85 -21.70
N CYS A 323 -9.91 -5.05 -20.61
CA CYS A 323 -10.04 -5.57 -19.25
C CYS A 323 -10.86 -4.64 -18.33
N PRO A 324 -12.20 -4.83 -18.25
CA PRO A 324 -13.10 -4.02 -17.43
C PRO A 324 -12.71 -3.97 -15.94
N ALA A 325 -12.04 -5.00 -15.43
CA ALA A 325 -11.58 -5.07 -14.03
C ALA A 325 -10.60 -3.93 -13.64
N LEU A 326 -9.94 -3.29 -14.62
CA LEU A 326 -9.00 -2.20 -14.38
C LEU A 326 -9.65 -0.82 -14.19
N ALA A 327 -10.97 -0.69 -14.31
CA ALA A 327 -11.65 0.60 -14.19
C ALA A 327 -11.32 1.34 -12.86
N GLY A 328 -11.29 0.61 -11.75
CA GLY A 328 -10.91 1.16 -10.44
C GLY A 328 -9.44 1.59 -10.36
N LEU A 329 -8.54 0.90 -11.06
CA LEU A 329 -7.13 1.28 -11.17
C LEU A 329 -6.99 2.64 -11.89
N TYR A 330 -7.65 2.80 -13.03
CA TYR A 330 -7.62 4.05 -13.80
C TYR A 330 -8.26 5.21 -13.05
N PHE A 331 -9.36 4.96 -12.35
CA PHE A 331 -9.99 5.97 -11.49
C PHE A 331 -9.05 6.43 -10.38
N ARG A 332 -8.41 5.49 -9.66
CA ARG A 332 -7.42 5.79 -8.63
C ARG A 332 -6.26 6.63 -9.18
N SER A 333 -5.67 6.22 -10.31
CA SER A 333 -4.56 6.94 -10.94
C SER A 333 -4.97 8.35 -11.38
N SER A 334 -6.24 8.57 -11.76
CA SER A 334 -6.71 9.91 -12.12
C SER A 334 -6.74 10.85 -10.92
N ILE A 335 -7.09 10.38 -9.72
CA ILE A 335 -7.06 11.16 -8.46
C ILE A 335 -5.61 11.51 -8.12
N GLU A 336 -4.69 10.56 -8.25
CA GLU A 336 -3.27 10.73 -7.95
C GLU A 336 -2.61 11.76 -8.89
N ARG A 337 -2.96 11.76 -10.17
CA ARG A 337 -2.51 12.75 -11.18
C ARG A 337 -3.11 14.13 -10.93
N GLU A 338 -4.40 14.20 -10.66
CA GLU A 338 -5.06 15.48 -10.34
C GLU A 338 -4.41 16.14 -9.12
N ALA A 339 -4.11 15.37 -8.07
CA ALA A 339 -3.40 15.88 -6.90
C ALA A 339 -2.01 16.45 -7.25
N PHE A 340 -1.30 15.84 -8.19
CA PHE A 340 -0.03 16.37 -8.67
C PHE A 340 -0.23 17.74 -9.33
N LEU A 341 -1.20 17.87 -10.23
CA LEU A 341 -1.51 19.13 -10.92
C LEU A 341 -1.92 20.22 -9.93
N GLN A 342 -2.68 19.88 -8.91
CA GLN A 342 -3.12 20.83 -7.86
C GLN A 342 -1.99 21.39 -7.00
N ALA A 343 -0.86 20.70 -6.87
CA ALA A 343 0.21 21.08 -5.94
C ALA A 343 1.55 21.39 -6.60
N ASN A 344 1.80 20.93 -7.83
CA ASN A 344 3.08 21.02 -8.51
C ASN A 344 2.98 21.68 -9.91
N THR A 345 2.03 22.61 -10.06
CA THR A 345 1.88 23.43 -11.27
C THR A 345 2.53 24.78 -11.05
N GLY A 346 3.33 25.24 -12.01
CA GLY A 346 3.98 26.54 -11.98
C GLY A 346 3.01 27.70 -12.21
N SER A 347 3.51 28.93 -12.06
CA SER A 347 2.74 30.16 -12.29
C SER A 347 2.27 30.33 -13.74
N ASP A 348 2.87 29.60 -14.66
CA ASP A 348 2.53 29.51 -16.08
C ASP A 348 1.38 28.52 -16.37
N GLY A 349 0.87 27.84 -15.34
CA GLY A 349 -0.21 26.86 -15.44
C GLY A 349 0.24 25.48 -15.95
N TYR A 350 1.55 25.27 -16.10
CA TYR A 350 2.11 23.97 -16.51
C TYR A 350 2.73 23.23 -15.34
N PRO A 351 2.72 21.89 -15.36
CA PRO A 351 3.42 21.08 -14.36
C PRO A 351 4.91 21.45 -14.29
N ILE A 352 5.45 21.53 -13.09
CA ILE A 352 6.87 21.76 -12.87
C ILE A 352 7.61 20.52 -13.43
N SER A 353 8.49 20.75 -14.41
CA SER A 353 9.27 19.69 -15.04
C SER A 353 10.75 19.94 -14.90
N GLY A 354 11.50 18.91 -14.57
CA GLY A 354 12.96 18.86 -14.62
C GLY A 354 13.43 17.90 -15.73
N GLY A 355 13.86 18.44 -16.88
CA GLY A 355 14.22 17.61 -18.01
C GLY A 355 13.07 16.82 -18.60
N ASN A 356 13.16 15.49 -18.64
CA ASN A 356 12.16 14.59 -19.22
C ASN A 356 11.13 14.05 -18.22
N SER A 357 11.15 14.48 -16.96
CA SER A 357 10.22 14.00 -15.92
C SER A 357 9.47 15.14 -15.25
N MET A 358 8.21 14.90 -14.87
CA MET A 358 7.47 15.80 -13.99
C MET A 358 8.05 15.67 -12.59
N GLU A 359 8.60 16.76 -12.05
CA GLU A 359 9.24 16.81 -10.75
C GLU A 359 8.34 17.51 -9.72
N GLY A 360 8.51 17.11 -8.47
CA GLY A 360 7.79 17.66 -7.35
C GLY A 360 6.99 16.62 -6.61
N GLN A 361 6.96 16.76 -5.29
CA GLN A 361 6.18 15.89 -4.41
C GLN A 361 5.45 16.72 -3.34
N LYS A 362 5.19 18.02 -3.61
CA LYS A 362 4.28 18.79 -2.77
C LYS A 362 2.89 18.18 -2.83
N ALA A 363 2.22 18.09 -1.69
CA ALA A 363 0.87 17.55 -1.63
C ALA A 363 -0.17 18.68 -1.49
N PRO A 364 -1.33 18.57 -2.15
CA PRO A 364 -2.42 19.52 -1.94
C PRO A 364 -3.01 19.34 -0.55
N ALA A 365 -3.27 20.47 0.13
CA ALA A 365 -3.73 20.49 1.50
C ALA A 365 -4.78 21.58 1.77
N GLN A 366 -5.63 21.33 2.79
CA GLN A 366 -6.69 22.24 3.24
C GLN A 366 -6.95 22.01 4.74
N LEU A 367 -7.21 23.09 5.50
CA LEU A 367 -7.70 22.93 6.87
C LEU A 367 -9.05 22.22 6.86
N LEU A 368 -9.29 21.35 7.85
CA LEU A 368 -10.56 20.62 7.95
C LEU A 368 -11.76 21.56 8.10
N GLU A 369 -11.63 22.65 8.86
CA GLU A 369 -12.69 23.66 9.03
C GLU A 369 -13.02 24.36 7.72
N ASP A 370 -12.00 24.68 6.91
CA ASP A 370 -12.18 25.31 5.60
C ASP A 370 -12.78 24.32 4.57
N PHE A 371 -12.38 23.03 4.62
CA PHE A 371 -13.00 21.98 3.82
C PHE A 371 -14.51 21.88 4.11
N LEU A 372 -14.90 21.87 5.39
CA LEU A 372 -16.29 21.80 5.82
C LEU A 372 -17.11 23.06 5.53
N SER A 373 -16.42 24.22 5.44
CA SER A 373 -17.02 25.52 5.14
C SER A 373 -16.93 25.89 3.65
N HIS A 374 -16.40 24.99 2.80
CA HIS A 374 -16.17 25.22 1.37
C HIS A 374 -15.35 26.48 1.08
N LYS A 375 -14.28 26.71 1.86
CA LYS A 375 -13.38 27.85 1.72
C LYS A 375 -11.96 27.40 1.37
N LYS A 376 -11.23 28.22 0.65
CA LYS A 376 -9.81 28.01 0.42
C LYS A 376 -9.03 28.41 1.68
N THR A 377 -8.18 27.55 2.19
CA THR A 377 -7.19 27.93 3.21
C THR A 377 -6.11 28.78 2.54
N PRO A 378 -5.84 30.00 2.98
CA PRO A 378 -4.68 30.76 2.50
C PRO A 378 -3.38 30.00 2.73
N GLN A 379 -2.42 30.09 1.80
CA GLN A 379 -1.15 29.34 1.91
C GLN A 379 -0.41 29.62 3.23
N GLU A 380 -0.39 30.88 3.65
CA GLU A 380 0.25 31.36 4.87
C GLU A 380 -0.45 30.92 6.16
N LYS A 381 -1.71 30.44 6.07
CA LYS A 381 -2.49 29.92 7.21
C LYS A 381 -2.40 28.39 7.34
N LEU A 382 -1.78 27.72 6.40
CA LEU A 382 -1.54 26.28 6.55
C LEU A 382 -0.59 26.03 7.73
N PRO A 383 -0.93 25.13 8.66
CA PRO A 383 -0.08 24.82 9.81
C PRO A 383 1.21 24.11 9.39
N LYS A 384 2.17 24.04 10.30
CA LYS A 384 3.34 23.17 10.14
C LYS A 384 2.86 21.73 10.04
N THR A 385 3.48 20.95 9.15
CA THR A 385 3.15 19.56 8.90
C THR A 385 4.38 18.66 9.01
N SER A 386 4.14 17.37 9.26
CA SER A 386 5.17 16.35 9.18
C SER A 386 5.53 15.95 7.74
N TYR A 387 4.74 16.37 6.75
CA TYR A 387 4.96 16.05 5.34
C TYR A 387 6.14 16.83 4.78
N PHE A 388 7.29 16.21 4.72
CA PHE A 388 8.57 16.86 4.43
C PHE A 388 8.66 17.53 3.04
N PRO A 389 8.11 16.96 1.94
CA PRO A 389 8.19 17.60 0.63
C PRO A 389 7.46 18.96 0.56
N GLY A 390 6.64 19.28 1.56
CA GLY A 390 5.85 20.50 1.63
C GLY A 390 4.44 20.35 1.08
N ILE A 391 3.60 21.34 1.37
CA ILE A 391 2.19 21.34 1.01
C ILE A 391 1.82 22.61 0.23
N THR A 392 0.82 22.47 -0.63
CA THR A 392 0.23 23.58 -1.39
C THR A 392 -1.24 23.71 -1.04
N SER A 393 -1.68 24.93 -0.75
CA SER A 393 -3.09 25.22 -0.50
C SER A 393 -3.96 24.87 -1.70
N SER A 394 -4.95 24.02 -1.51
CA SER A 394 -5.84 23.55 -2.57
C SER A 394 -7.25 23.33 -2.03
N ARG A 395 -8.26 23.47 -2.87
CA ARG A 395 -9.67 23.23 -2.58
C ARG A 395 -9.98 21.73 -2.75
N LEU A 396 -9.60 20.91 -1.75
CA LEU A 396 -9.83 19.47 -1.78
C LEU A 396 -11.31 19.11 -2.00
N ASP A 397 -12.19 19.90 -1.44
CA ASP A 397 -13.65 19.78 -1.58
C ASP A 397 -14.15 19.98 -3.03
N GLN A 398 -13.36 20.60 -3.91
CA GLN A 398 -13.73 20.86 -5.31
C GLN A 398 -13.21 19.81 -6.28
N TRP A 399 -11.96 19.38 -6.14
CA TRP A 399 -11.36 18.49 -7.14
C TRP A 399 -11.39 17.00 -6.75
N LEU A 400 -11.48 16.67 -5.45
CA LEU A 400 -11.74 15.29 -5.09
C LEU A 400 -13.06 14.82 -5.69
N PRO A 401 -13.17 13.54 -6.10
CA PRO A 401 -14.43 13.02 -6.60
C PRO A 401 -15.58 13.34 -5.67
N ALA A 402 -16.63 13.96 -6.20
CA ALA A 402 -17.73 14.54 -5.40
C ALA A 402 -18.37 13.52 -4.43
N GLN A 403 -18.46 12.25 -4.84
CA GLN A 403 -18.97 11.17 -4.00
C GLN A 403 -18.06 10.88 -2.78
N ILE A 404 -16.74 11.08 -2.93
CA ILE A 404 -15.77 10.92 -1.85
C ILE A 404 -15.83 12.15 -0.93
N ALA A 405 -15.72 13.35 -1.48
CA ALA A 405 -15.71 14.60 -0.71
C ALA A 405 -16.97 14.75 0.16
N ARG A 406 -18.17 14.54 -0.42
CA ARG A 406 -19.45 14.67 0.30
C ARG A 406 -19.60 13.67 1.46
N ARG A 407 -19.17 12.42 1.26
CA ARG A 407 -19.22 11.40 2.31
C ARG A 407 -18.24 11.72 3.43
N MET A 408 -17.03 12.18 3.10
CA MET A 408 -16.07 12.64 4.10
C MET A 408 -16.59 13.84 4.91
N GLU A 409 -17.20 14.83 4.25
CA GLU A 409 -17.78 15.99 4.93
C GLU A 409 -18.79 15.60 6.01
N LYS A 410 -19.69 14.66 5.68
CA LYS A 410 -20.67 14.14 6.64
C LYS A 410 -19.98 13.34 7.77
N ALA A 411 -19.01 12.48 7.39
CA ALA A 411 -18.31 11.64 8.34
C ALA A 411 -17.45 12.43 9.33
N PHE A 412 -16.78 13.51 8.90
CA PHE A 412 -16.02 14.37 9.80
C PHE A 412 -16.89 14.99 10.91
N LYS A 413 -18.10 15.40 10.57
CA LYS A 413 -19.08 15.93 11.55
C LYS A 413 -19.47 14.84 12.58
N GLU A 414 -19.63 13.59 12.14
CA GLU A 414 -19.90 12.46 13.04
C GLU A 414 -18.67 12.07 13.87
N PHE A 415 -17.49 12.09 13.26
CA PHE A 415 -16.23 11.83 13.97
C PHE A 415 -16.03 12.83 15.10
N ASN A 416 -16.34 14.11 14.87
CA ASN A 416 -16.25 15.13 15.91
C ASN A 416 -17.28 14.92 17.04
N LYS A 417 -18.46 14.32 16.76
CA LYS A 417 -19.40 13.93 17.83
C LYS A 417 -18.87 12.78 18.67
N LYS A 418 -18.22 11.79 18.05
CA LYS A 418 -17.62 10.63 18.72
C LYS A 418 -16.33 10.99 19.47
N MET A 419 -15.58 11.95 18.96
CA MET A 419 -14.29 12.39 19.43
C MET A 419 -14.26 13.92 19.41
N LYS A 420 -14.88 14.53 20.44
CA LYS A 420 -15.02 15.99 20.52
C LYS A 420 -13.67 16.71 20.48
N GLY A 421 -13.49 17.65 19.56
CA GLY A 421 -12.24 18.34 19.28
C GLY A 421 -11.45 17.75 18.10
N PHE A 422 -11.99 16.73 17.42
CA PHE A 422 -11.42 16.20 16.18
C PHE A 422 -11.40 17.28 15.06
N ILE A 423 -12.46 18.08 14.97
CA ILE A 423 -12.47 19.30 14.16
C ILE A 423 -11.88 20.41 15.02
N CYS A 424 -10.73 20.94 14.61
CA CYS A 424 -10.03 22.05 15.27
C CYS A 424 -9.22 22.85 14.24
N GLY A 425 -8.83 24.06 14.60
CA GLY A 425 -8.12 24.98 13.72
C GLY A 425 -6.74 24.51 13.23
N GLU A 426 -6.20 23.41 13.77
CA GLU A 426 -4.93 22.81 13.37
C GLU A 426 -5.10 21.46 12.65
N ALA A 427 -6.34 20.98 12.48
CA ALA A 427 -6.62 19.74 11.77
C ALA A 427 -6.39 19.95 10.26
N LEU A 428 -5.37 19.30 9.71
CA LEU A 428 -4.90 19.46 8.34
C LEU A 428 -5.25 18.23 7.50
N LEU A 429 -5.93 18.44 6.37
CA LEU A 429 -6.15 17.44 5.35
C LEU A 429 -5.04 17.52 4.31
N ILE A 430 -4.41 16.39 4.00
CA ILE A 430 -3.36 16.24 2.98
C ILE A 430 -3.82 15.14 2.02
N ALA A 431 -3.84 15.41 0.73
CA ALA A 431 -4.43 14.51 -0.26
C ALA A 431 -3.42 14.08 -1.35
N PRO A 432 -3.70 12.91 -2.00
CA PRO A 432 -4.72 11.93 -1.66
C PRO A 432 -4.16 10.70 -0.94
N GLU A 433 -4.98 10.01 -0.19
CA GLU A 433 -4.73 8.64 0.27
C GLU A 433 -5.57 7.68 -0.57
N THR A 434 -4.96 6.93 -1.48
CA THR A 434 -5.65 6.11 -2.48
C THR A 434 -5.20 4.65 -2.47
N ARG A 435 -4.21 4.32 -1.63
CA ARG A 435 -3.55 3.01 -1.65
C ARG A 435 -3.70 2.24 -0.34
N THR A 436 -4.87 2.34 0.29
CA THR A 436 -5.22 1.52 1.46
C THR A 436 -5.49 0.06 1.10
N SER A 437 -5.90 -0.20 -0.16
CA SER A 437 -6.12 -1.53 -0.72
C SER A 437 -6.09 -1.47 -2.26
N THR A 438 -6.05 -2.64 -2.90
CA THR A 438 -6.09 -2.71 -4.37
C THR A 438 -7.53 -2.66 -4.90
N PRO A 439 -7.78 -1.97 -6.02
CA PRO A 439 -9.07 -2.01 -6.74
C PRO A 439 -9.25 -3.26 -7.62
N VAL A 440 -8.26 -4.15 -7.69
CA VAL A 440 -8.24 -5.34 -8.54
C VAL A 440 -7.91 -6.56 -7.69
N ARG A 441 -8.54 -7.68 -7.99
CA ARG A 441 -8.20 -9.01 -7.45
C ARG A 441 -7.68 -9.89 -8.56
N ILE A 442 -6.62 -10.66 -8.27
CA ILE A 442 -6.11 -11.70 -9.15
C ILE A 442 -6.77 -13.01 -8.71
N LEU A 443 -7.66 -13.56 -9.55
CA LEU A 443 -8.44 -14.74 -9.24
C LEU A 443 -7.54 -15.96 -9.09
N ARG A 444 -7.70 -16.66 -7.98
CA ARG A 444 -7.00 -17.92 -7.67
C ARG A 444 -7.96 -18.92 -7.04
N ASP A 445 -7.70 -20.19 -7.21
CA ASP A 445 -8.40 -21.24 -6.52
C ASP A 445 -8.15 -21.16 -5.01
N ARG A 446 -9.20 -21.40 -4.21
CA ARG A 446 -9.14 -21.22 -2.75
C ARG A 446 -8.33 -22.30 -2.03
N GLU A 447 -8.26 -23.50 -2.58
CA GLU A 447 -7.57 -24.63 -1.97
C GLU A 447 -6.12 -24.71 -2.42
N SER A 448 -5.89 -24.59 -3.72
CA SER A 448 -4.57 -24.71 -4.32
C SER A 448 -3.76 -23.42 -4.36
N TYR A 449 -4.41 -22.26 -4.20
CA TYR A 449 -3.82 -20.92 -4.37
C TYR A 449 -3.30 -20.63 -5.78
N GLU A 450 -3.46 -21.55 -6.73
CA GLU A 450 -3.06 -21.36 -8.13
C GLU A 450 -4.00 -20.38 -8.84
N CYS A 451 -3.46 -19.54 -9.72
CA CYS A 451 -4.24 -18.64 -10.55
C CYS A 451 -5.25 -19.41 -11.42
N CYS A 452 -6.51 -18.96 -11.45
CA CYS A 452 -7.56 -19.65 -12.20
C CYS A 452 -7.31 -19.69 -13.71
N ALA A 453 -6.51 -18.75 -14.25
CA ALA A 453 -6.25 -18.62 -15.67
C ALA A 453 -4.85 -19.08 -16.10
N LEU A 454 -3.89 -19.07 -15.19
CA LEU A 454 -2.48 -19.36 -15.48
C LEU A 454 -1.96 -20.42 -14.49
N LYS A 455 -1.63 -21.59 -15.00
CA LYS A 455 -1.04 -22.68 -14.21
C LYS A 455 0.36 -22.32 -13.74
N LYS A 456 0.79 -22.87 -12.61
CA LYS A 456 2.08 -22.61 -11.95
C LYS A 456 2.29 -21.16 -11.51
N LEU A 457 1.29 -20.29 -11.63
CA LEU A 457 1.28 -18.93 -11.10
C LEU A 457 0.45 -18.88 -9.82
N TYR A 458 1.04 -18.39 -8.72
CA TYR A 458 0.42 -18.33 -7.40
C TYR A 458 0.38 -16.88 -6.89
N PRO A 459 -0.72 -16.15 -7.13
CA PRO A 459 -0.85 -14.79 -6.63
C PRO A 459 -0.98 -14.78 -5.11
N ALA A 460 -0.15 -14.00 -4.41
CA ALA A 460 -0.17 -13.91 -2.95
C ALA A 460 0.04 -12.47 -2.45
N GLY A 461 -0.33 -12.25 -1.20
CA GLY A 461 -0.18 -10.98 -0.52
C GLY A 461 -1.24 -9.97 -0.91
N GLU A 462 -0.94 -8.71 -0.64
CA GLU A 462 -1.87 -7.60 -0.83
C GLU A 462 -2.18 -7.33 -2.31
N GLY A 463 -1.20 -7.54 -3.19
CA GLY A 463 -1.38 -7.39 -4.64
C GLY A 463 -2.33 -8.41 -5.25
N SER A 464 -2.48 -9.58 -4.65
CA SER A 464 -3.48 -10.55 -5.10
C SER A 464 -4.93 -10.16 -4.73
N GLY A 465 -5.10 -9.18 -3.84
CA GLY A 465 -6.41 -8.70 -3.37
C GLY A 465 -7.05 -9.52 -2.24
N TYR A 466 -6.31 -10.46 -1.63
CA TYR A 466 -6.81 -11.33 -0.54
C TYR A 466 -6.29 -10.96 0.84
N SER A 467 -5.27 -10.14 0.96
CA SER A 467 -4.70 -9.67 2.23
C SER A 467 -4.60 -8.15 2.28
N GLY A 468 -4.35 -7.60 3.46
CA GLY A 468 -4.19 -6.17 3.69
C GLY A 468 -3.34 -5.93 4.94
N GLY A 469 -2.03 -5.72 4.77
CA GLY A 469 -1.07 -5.49 5.83
C GLY A 469 -0.03 -6.61 5.99
N ILE A 470 0.95 -6.36 6.84
CA ILE A 470 2.18 -7.17 6.96
C ILE A 470 1.87 -8.64 7.31
N VAL A 471 1.17 -8.87 8.43
CA VAL A 471 0.93 -10.23 8.95
C VAL A 471 0.03 -11.04 8.03
N SER A 472 -1.06 -10.45 7.52
CA SER A 472 -1.96 -11.16 6.60
C SER A 472 -1.28 -11.50 5.28
N SER A 473 -0.39 -10.64 4.77
CA SER A 473 0.39 -10.93 3.56
C SER A 473 1.45 -12.01 3.80
N ALA A 474 2.12 -11.98 4.96
CA ALA A 474 3.05 -13.03 5.36
C ALA A 474 2.37 -14.41 5.45
N MET A 475 1.21 -14.49 6.12
CA MET A 475 0.42 -15.71 6.19
C MET A 475 0.01 -16.22 4.81
N ASP A 476 -0.41 -15.31 3.94
CA ASP A 476 -0.85 -15.63 2.58
C ASP A 476 0.31 -16.20 1.73
N GLY A 477 1.51 -15.62 1.85
CA GLY A 477 2.72 -16.16 1.21
C GLY A 477 3.13 -17.53 1.75
N ILE A 478 3.05 -17.75 3.07
CA ILE A 478 3.29 -19.05 3.69
C ILE A 478 2.32 -20.10 3.13
N ASN A 479 1.03 -19.78 3.09
CA ASN A 479 -0.01 -20.70 2.64
C ASN A 479 0.13 -21.05 1.14
N ALA A 480 0.37 -20.03 0.30
CA ALA A 480 0.60 -20.23 -1.13
C ALA A 480 1.82 -21.15 -1.37
N CYS A 481 2.93 -20.90 -0.67
CA CYS A 481 4.13 -21.72 -0.79
C CYS A 481 3.93 -23.14 -0.24
N ALA A 482 3.13 -23.32 0.83
CA ALA A 482 2.76 -24.67 1.28
C ALA A 482 2.03 -25.45 0.17
N LYS A 483 1.14 -24.79 -0.58
CA LYS A 483 0.42 -25.42 -1.70
C LYS A 483 1.32 -25.67 -2.92
N ILE A 484 2.28 -24.81 -3.18
CA ILE A 484 3.31 -25.06 -4.20
C ILE A 484 4.10 -26.32 -3.85
N MET A 485 4.52 -26.46 -2.58
CA MET A 485 5.28 -27.63 -2.10
C MET A 485 4.51 -28.96 -2.23
N GLU A 486 3.19 -28.96 -2.06
CA GLU A 486 2.33 -30.14 -2.24
C GLU A 486 2.27 -30.61 -3.71
N ARG A 487 2.60 -29.73 -4.67
CA ARG A 487 2.50 -29.99 -6.11
C ARG A 487 3.84 -30.26 -6.80
N LEU A 488 4.95 -29.85 -6.19
CA LEU A 488 6.31 -30.05 -6.71
C LEU A 488 6.97 -31.33 -6.20
#